data_3eba26aabf47b4693ca4a34bec422eca
#
_entry.id   3eba26aabf47b4693ca4a34bec422eca
#
_cell.length_a   1.000
_cell.length_b   1.000
_cell.length_c   1.000
_cell.angle_alpha   90.00
_cell.angle_beta   90.00
_cell.angle_gamma   90.00
#
_symmetry.space_group_name_H-M   'P 1'
#
loop_
_entity.id
_entity.type
_entity.pdbx_description
1 polymer ?
#
loop_
_entity_poly.entity_id
_entity_poly.type
_entity_poly.pdbx_seq_one_letter_code
_entity_poly.pdbx_strand_id
1 'polypeptide(L)'
;MIRNINIVKSKFNRIKQVFFKTDLFENLEKEVQQQLNSKILYLENEIPVLGYFSSVDNFWILTDFRLITNFTKVLLDDIEKVDIPEIFIEGKSNYECNSLQIIKNDNTDFKLSLENSTWYAVFNILQFVIRK
;
A
#
# COMPACT_ATOMS: atom_id res chain seq x y z
N MET A 1 -7.75 2.54 11.44
CA MET A 1 -6.96 1.41 11.98
C MET A 1 -7.55 0.09 11.53
N ILE A 2 -6.71 -0.84 11.13
CA ILE A 2 -7.16 -2.19 10.78
C ILE A 2 -7.42 -2.95 12.08
N ARG A 3 -8.65 -3.43 12.25
CA ARG A 3 -9.02 -4.17 13.46
C ARG A 3 -8.72 -5.66 13.37
N ASN A 4 -8.80 -6.22 12.16
CA ASN A 4 -8.54 -7.65 11.96
C ASN A 4 -7.58 -7.83 10.79
N ILE A 5 -6.29 -7.92 11.12
CA ILE A 5 -5.22 -8.08 10.15
C ILE A 5 -5.39 -9.35 9.32
N ASN A 6 -5.88 -10.44 9.93
CA ASN A 6 -6.02 -11.71 9.24
C ASN A 6 -7.03 -11.66 8.10
N ILE A 7 -8.09 -10.84 8.24
CA ILE A 7 -9.05 -10.64 7.14
C ILE A 7 -8.37 -9.93 5.97
N VAL A 8 -7.55 -8.92 6.26
CA VAL A 8 -6.81 -8.20 5.22
C VAL A 8 -5.83 -9.13 4.51
N LYS A 9 -5.09 -9.95 5.26
CA LYS A 9 -4.16 -10.92 4.68
C LYS A 9 -4.87 -11.92 3.79
N SER A 10 -6.00 -12.46 4.23
CA SER A 10 -6.79 -13.41 3.45
C SER A 10 -7.32 -12.77 2.17
N LYS A 11 -7.79 -11.53 2.26
CA LYS A 11 -8.28 -10.81 1.10
C LYS A 11 -7.18 -10.58 0.08
N PHE A 12 -6.00 -10.16 0.53
CA PHE A 12 -4.85 -9.97 -0.34
C PHE A 12 -4.47 -11.29 -1.04
N ASN A 13 -4.39 -12.38 -0.29
CA ASN A 13 -4.02 -13.69 -0.85
C ASN A 13 -4.98 -14.17 -1.92
N ARG A 14 -6.25 -13.78 -1.84
CA ARG A 14 -7.24 -14.15 -2.86
C ARG A 14 -7.14 -13.32 -4.12
N ILE A 15 -6.68 -12.06 -4.00
CA ILE A 15 -6.62 -11.12 -5.13
C ILE A 15 -5.28 -11.18 -5.83
N LYS A 16 -4.20 -11.38 -5.07
CA LYS A 16 -2.84 -11.27 -5.59
C LYS A 16 -2.58 -12.30 -6.68
N GLN A 17 -1.80 -11.87 -7.66
CA GLN A 17 -1.16 -12.75 -8.62
C GLN A 17 0.29 -12.94 -8.18
N VAL A 18 1.13 -13.50 -9.04
CA VAL A 18 2.55 -13.63 -8.71
C VAL A 18 3.20 -12.25 -8.90
N PHE A 19 3.51 -11.58 -7.80
CA PHE A 19 4.22 -10.30 -7.80
C PHE A 19 5.67 -10.53 -7.38
N PHE A 20 6.58 -9.68 -7.85
CA PHE A 20 8.01 -9.85 -7.55
C PHE A 20 8.44 -9.11 -6.30
N LYS A 21 7.86 -7.93 -6.04
CA LYS A 21 8.34 -7.01 -4.98
C LYS A 21 7.24 -6.58 -4.02
N THR A 22 6.02 -7.02 -4.23
CA THR A 22 4.86 -6.68 -3.40
C THR A 22 4.29 -7.95 -2.81
N ASP A 23 4.18 -8.00 -1.48
CA ASP A 23 3.61 -9.15 -0.79
C ASP A 23 3.23 -8.76 0.64
N LEU A 24 2.58 -9.69 1.33
CA LEU A 24 2.44 -9.56 2.78
C LEU A 24 3.83 -9.36 3.37
N PHE A 25 3.94 -8.47 4.36
CA PHE A 25 5.25 -8.13 4.92
C PHE A 25 6.00 -9.38 5.40
N GLU A 26 5.30 -10.30 6.04
CA GLU A 26 5.90 -11.54 6.56
C GLU A 26 6.45 -12.45 5.46
N ASN A 27 6.00 -12.29 4.21
CA ASN A 27 6.45 -13.09 3.07
C ASN A 27 7.55 -12.39 2.26
N LEU A 28 7.88 -11.15 2.56
CA LEU A 28 9.00 -10.48 1.91
C LEU A 28 10.31 -11.11 2.36
N GLU A 29 11.35 -11.03 1.53
CA GLU A 29 12.67 -11.51 1.91
C GLU A 29 13.14 -10.82 3.18
N LYS A 30 13.84 -11.56 4.04
CA LYS A 30 14.29 -11.02 5.34
C LYS A 30 15.16 -9.78 5.18
N GLU A 31 16.00 -9.75 4.15
CA GLU A 31 16.84 -8.59 3.88
C GLU A 31 15.98 -7.36 3.56
N VAL A 32 14.91 -7.54 2.77
CA VAL A 32 13.97 -6.46 2.47
C VAL A 32 13.25 -6.00 3.72
N GLN A 33 12.79 -6.95 4.56
CA GLN A 33 12.15 -6.60 5.83
C GLN A 33 13.08 -5.77 6.71
N GLN A 34 14.35 -6.14 6.79
CA GLN A 34 15.34 -5.40 7.58
C GLN A 34 15.56 -3.99 7.04
N GLN A 35 15.66 -3.86 5.72
CA GLN A 35 15.83 -2.55 5.10
C GLN A 35 14.63 -1.65 5.37
N LEU A 36 13.41 -2.17 5.22
CA LEU A 36 12.19 -1.41 5.51
C LEU A 36 12.13 -1.03 7.00
N ASN A 37 12.41 -1.97 7.89
CA ASN A 37 12.39 -1.70 9.32
C ASN A 37 13.42 -0.65 9.74
N SER A 38 14.55 -0.56 9.04
CA SER A 38 15.56 0.45 9.33
C SER A 38 15.13 1.86 8.93
N LYS A 39 14.15 1.98 8.04
CA LYS A 39 13.63 3.27 7.54
C LYS A 39 12.39 3.75 8.26
N ILE A 40 11.76 2.91 9.07
CA ILE A 40 10.46 3.20 9.66
C ILE A 40 10.56 3.18 11.18
N LEU A 41 10.13 4.28 11.80
CA LEU A 41 9.95 4.35 13.24
C LEU A 41 8.50 3.98 13.53
N TYR A 42 8.28 2.72 13.93
CA TYR A 42 6.93 2.22 14.20
C TYR A 42 6.37 2.84 15.47
N LEU A 43 5.06 3.03 15.48
CA LEU A 43 4.31 3.39 16.68
C LEU A 43 4.24 2.17 17.59
N GLU A 44 3.93 2.39 18.87
CA GLU A 44 3.76 1.30 19.82
C GLU A 44 2.67 0.34 19.31
N ASN A 45 3.00 -0.94 19.27
CA ASN A 45 2.12 -2.02 18.82
C ASN A 45 1.70 -1.95 17.34
N GLU A 46 2.36 -1.13 16.56
CA GLU A 46 2.09 -1.07 15.12
C GLU A 46 2.67 -2.29 14.41
N ILE A 47 1.86 -2.91 13.55
CA ILE A 47 2.23 -4.15 12.86
C ILE A 47 2.22 -3.92 11.35
N PRO A 48 3.35 -4.17 10.65
CA PRO A 48 3.37 -4.10 9.19
C PRO A 48 2.57 -5.28 8.61
N VAL A 49 1.80 -5.00 7.56
CA VAL A 49 0.87 -5.99 6.97
C VAL A 49 1.26 -6.30 5.53
N LEU A 50 1.46 -5.29 4.72
CA LEU A 50 1.69 -5.42 3.27
C LEU A 50 2.77 -4.42 2.87
N GLY A 51 3.64 -4.82 1.94
CA GLY A 51 4.70 -3.92 1.54
C GLY A 51 5.19 -4.12 0.12
N TYR A 52 5.86 -3.09 -0.37
CA TYR A 52 6.52 -3.05 -1.66
C TYR A 52 7.88 -2.36 -1.47
N PHE A 53 8.92 -2.99 -1.99
CA PHE A 53 10.26 -2.41 -1.92
C PHE A 53 10.99 -2.60 -3.25
N SER A 54 11.26 -1.49 -3.93
CA SER A 54 12.10 -1.47 -5.12
C SER A 54 13.50 -0.96 -4.79
N SER A 55 13.57 0.14 -4.00
CA SER A 55 14.82 0.72 -3.52
C SER A 55 14.51 1.60 -2.31
N VAL A 56 15.57 2.17 -1.69
CA VAL A 56 15.38 3.10 -0.57
C VAL A 56 14.62 4.36 -0.98
N ASP A 57 14.57 4.65 -2.28
CA ASP A 57 13.86 5.81 -2.80
C ASP A 57 12.50 5.45 -3.42
N ASN A 58 12.09 4.19 -3.35
CA ASN A 58 10.84 3.75 -3.94
C ASN A 58 10.31 2.53 -3.18
N PHE A 59 9.55 2.78 -2.13
CA PHE A 59 8.90 1.74 -1.34
C PHE A 59 7.64 2.28 -0.67
N TRP A 60 6.79 1.36 -0.21
CA TRP A 60 5.70 1.70 0.69
C TRP A 60 5.38 0.50 1.59
N ILE A 61 4.82 0.79 2.75
CA ILE A 61 4.32 -0.22 3.69
C ILE A 61 2.94 0.20 4.18
N LEU A 62 2.04 -0.76 4.20
CA LEU A 62 0.76 -0.66 4.89
C LEU A 62 0.91 -1.36 6.24
N THR A 63 0.73 -0.61 7.32
CA THR A 63 0.62 -1.18 8.67
C THR A 63 -0.84 -1.21 9.08
N ASP A 64 -1.12 -1.68 10.28
CA ASP A 64 -2.47 -1.64 10.81
C ASP A 64 -2.94 -0.22 11.20
N PHE A 65 -2.04 0.77 11.20
CA PHE A 65 -2.35 2.17 11.53
C PHE A 65 -2.12 3.13 10.38
N ARG A 66 -1.11 2.89 9.54
CA ARG A 66 -0.60 3.90 8.60
C ARG A 66 -0.27 3.31 7.24
N LEU A 67 -0.27 4.19 6.24
CA LEU A 67 0.40 3.97 4.97
C LEU A 67 1.68 4.81 4.98
N ILE A 68 2.82 4.16 4.82
CA ILE A 68 4.15 4.79 4.93
C ILE A 68 4.85 4.61 3.59
N THR A 69 5.38 5.70 3.04
CA THR A 69 6.16 5.66 1.80
C THR A 69 7.57 6.18 2.07
N ASN A 70 8.42 6.16 1.05
CA ASN A 70 9.76 6.71 1.15
C ASN A 70 9.80 8.23 1.34
N PHE A 71 8.68 8.94 1.12
CA PHE A 71 8.64 10.39 1.21
C PHE A 71 7.55 10.93 2.14
N THR A 72 6.58 10.12 2.54
CA THR A 72 5.50 10.61 3.41
C THR A 72 4.87 9.44 4.19
N LYS A 73 4.07 9.79 5.17
CA LYS A 73 3.28 8.83 5.95
C LYS A 73 1.94 9.44 6.29
N VAL A 74 0.90 8.61 6.37
CA VAL A 74 -0.45 9.06 6.68
C VAL A 74 -1.16 7.99 7.50
N LEU A 75 -1.91 8.43 8.51
CA LEU A 75 -2.78 7.52 9.27
C LEU A 75 -3.90 7.03 8.35
N LEU A 76 -4.29 5.77 8.47
CA LEU A 76 -5.38 5.24 7.67
C LEU A 76 -6.68 6.02 7.88
N ASP A 77 -6.91 6.48 9.12
CA ASP A 77 -8.10 7.26 9.46
C ASP A 77 -8.10 8.65 8.82
N ASP A 78 -6.94 9.13 8.35
CA ASP A 78 -6.80 10.42 7.68
C ASP A 78 -6.91 10.32 6.15
N ILE A 79 -7.09 9.14 5.60
CA ILE A 79 -7.29 8.96 4.18
C ILE A 79 -8.78 9.07 3.87
N GLU A 80 -9.14 10.02 2.99
CA GLU A 80 -10.52 10.20 2.53
C GLU A 80 -10.89 9.17 1.50
N LYS A 81 -10.05 9.01 0.49
CA LYS A 81 -10.28 8.04 -0.59
C LYS A 81 -9.02 7.72 -1.36
N VAL A 82 -9.09 6.66 -2.15
CA VAL A 82 -8.04 6.25 -3.08
C VAL A 82 -8.63 6.30 -4.48
N ASP A 83 -7.97 7.01 -5.38
CA ASP A 83 -8.42 7.14 -6.78
C ASP A 83 -7.48 6.46 -7.74
N ILE A 84 -8.07 5.91 -8.81
CA ILE A 84 -7.33 5.41 -9.96
C ILE A 84 -6.98 6.61 -10.84
N PRO A 85 -5.76 6.68 -11.42
CA PRO A 85 -5.40 7.78 -12.30
C PRO A 85 -6.35 7.96 -13.49
N GLU A 86 -6.54 9.20 -13.94
CA GLU A 86 -7.44 9.51 -15.05
C GLU A 86 -7.09 8.77 -16.34
N ILE A 87 -5.79 8.58 -16.58
CA ILE A 87 -5.33 7.85 -17.77
C ILE A 87 -5.94 6.46 -17.85
N PHE A 88 -6.24 5.85 -16.70
CA PHE A 88 -6.89 4.55 -16.64
C PHE A 88 -8.36 4.66 -17.01
N ILE A 89 -9.02 5.72 -16.54
CA ILE A 89 -10.44 5.96 -16.82
C ILE A 89 -10.69 6.21 -18.31
N GLU A 90 -9.71 6.76 -19.03
CA GLU A 90 -9.80 7.04 -20.45
C GLU A 90 -9.65 5.80 -21.34
N GLY A 91 -9.70 4.60 -20.75
CA GLY A 91 -9.65 3.35 -21.52
C GLY A 91 -8.26 2.82 -21.79
N LYS A 92 -7.26 3.30 -21.10
CA LYS A 92 -5.91 2.75 -21.20
C LYS A 92 -5.86 1.36 -20.57
N SER A 93 -4.86 0.58 -20.99
CA SER A 93 -4.68 -0.78 -20.48
C SER A 93 -4.41 -0.79 -18.97
N ASN A 94 -4.96 -1.79 -18.28
CA ASN A 94 -4.70 -2.03 -16.86
C ASN A 94 -3.21 -2.15 -16.55
N TYR A 95 -2.43 -2.63 -17.49
CA TYR A 95 -0.99 -2.82 -17.32
C TYR A 95 -0.22 -1.51 -17.23
N GLU A 96 -0.81 -0.41 -17.66
CA GLU A 96 -0.18 0.89 -17.63
C GLU A 96 -0.41 1.62 -16.30
N CYS A 97 -1.28 1.09 -15.44
CA CYS A 97 -1.57 1.71 -14.16
C CYS A 97 -0.52 1.26 -13.13
N ASN A 98 0.42 2.15 -12.81
CA ASN A 98 1.48 1.87 -11.85
C ASN A 98 1.49 2.86 -10.69
N SER A 99 0.38 3.52 -10.43
CA SER A 99 0.22 4.43 -9.30
C SER A 99 -1.23 4.60 -8.91
N LEU A 100 -1.45 4.99 -7.67
CA LEU A 100 -2.77 5.38 -7.16
C LEU A 100 -2.66 6.75 -6.53
N GLN A 101 -3.76 7.50 -6.54
CA GLN A 101 -3.82 8.80 -5.88
C GLN A 101 -4.44 8.62 -4.50
N ILE A 102 -3.70 9.00 -3.47
CA ILE A 102 -4.15 8.94 -2.09
C ILE A 102 -4.60 10.33 -1.68
N ILE A 103 -5.88 10.49 -1.36
CA ILE A 103 -6.48 11.77 -1.02
C ILE A 103 -6.77 11.78 0.47
N LYS A 104 -6.23 12.76 1.18
CA LYS A 104 -6.39 12.88 2.63
C LYS A 104 -7.59 13.74 2.98
N ASN A 105 -8.02 13.65 4.24
CA ASN A 105 -9.18 14.38 4.73
C ASN A 105 -9.02 15.91 4.63
N ASP A 106 -7.78 16.41 4.62
CA ASP A 106 -7.49 17.84 4.47
C ASP A 106 -7.44 18.31 3.02
N ASN A 107 -7.83 17.45 2.07
CA ASN A 107 -7.83 17.67 0.63
C ASN A 107 -6.44 17.71 -0.01
N THR A 108 -5.37 17.47 0.74
CA THR A 108 -4.06 17.24 0.14
C THR A 108 -3.97 15.80 -0.36
N ASP A 109 -3.11 15.57 -1.32
CA ASP A 109 -2.98 14.24 -1.91
C ASP A 109 -1.52 13.93 -2.25
N PHE A 110 -1.27 12.65 -2.53
CA PHE A 110 0.02 12.22 -3.04
C PHE A 110 -0.17 10.98 -3.91
N LYS A 111 0.82 10.73 -4.75
CA LYS A 111 0.82 9.56 -5.63
C LYS A 111 1.57 8.41 -4.96
N LEU A 112 0.92 7.25 -4.90
CA LEU A 112 1.53 6.03 -4.42
C LEU A 112 2.04 5.23 -5.61
N SER A 113 3.37 5.06 -5.71
CA SER A 113 3.98 4.28 -6.79
C SER A 113 3.81 2.79 -6.53
N LEU A 114 3.46 2.04 -7.57
CA LEU A 114 3.18 0.62 -7.47
C LEU A 114 4.09 -0.19 -8.38
N GLU A 115 4.31 -1.43 -8.02
CA GLU A 115 4.87 -2.42 -8.92
C GLU A 115 3.89 -2.66 -10.08
N ASN A 116 4.41 -2.88 -11.29
CA ASN A 116 3.57 -3.13 -12.45
C ASN A 116 2.60 -4.28 -12.18
N SER A 117 1.36 -4.11 -12.63
CA SER A 117 0.29 -5.11 -12.55
C SER A 117 -0.25 -5.37 -11.15
N THR A 118 0.13 -4.56 -10.15
CA THR A 118 -0.36 -4.74 -8.77
C THR A 118 -1.51 -3.82 -8.40
N TRP A 119 -1.87 -2.87 -9.26
CA TRP A 119 -2.81 -1.81 -8.92
C TRP A 119 -4.15 -2.34 -8.40
N TYR A 120 -4.66 -3.41 -9.02
CA TYR A 120 -5.98 -3.94 -8.66
C TYR A 120 -5.99 -4.48 -7.23
N ALA A 121 -4.97 -5.28 -6.89
CA ALA A 121 -4.87 -5.85 -5.55
C ALA A 121 -4.67 -4.75 -4.50
N VAL A 122 -3.75 -3.83 -4.75
CA VAL A 122 -3.44 -2.75 -3.80
C VAL A 122 -4.64 -1.82 -3.63
N PHE A 123 -5.30 -1.44 -4.74
CA PHE A 123 -6.49 -0.60 -4.71
C PHE A 123 -7.59 -1.24 -3.86
N ASN A 124 -7.87 -2.51 -4.08
CA ASN A 124 -8.91 -3.22 -3.33
C ASN A 124 -8.59 -3.31 -1.85
N ILE A 125 -7.33 -3.57 -1.49
CA ILE A 125 -6.93 -3.62 -0.08
C ILE A 125 -7.07 -2.26 0.57
N LEU A 126 -6.58 -1.20 -0.08
CA LEU A 126 -6.68 0.17 0.46
C LEU A 126 -8.13 0.61 0.61
N GLN A 127 -8.98 0.35 -0.39
CA GLN A 127 -10.41 0.64 -0.28
C GLN A 127 -11.05 -0.06 0.90
N PHE A 128 -10.65 -1.30 1.14
CA PHE A 128 -11.18 -2.09 2.25
C PHE A 128 -10.74 -1.51 3.60
N VAL A 129 -9.46 -1.17 3.76
CA VAL A 129 -8.92 -0.74 5.07
C VAL A 129 -9.29 0.68 5.45
N ILE A 130 -9.60 1.55 4.47
CA ILE A 130 -10.02 2.93 4.76
C ILE A 130 -11.54 3.08 4.89
N ARG A 131 -12.29 2.00 4.66
CA ARG A 131 -13.76 2.03 4.74
C ARG A 131 -14.20 2.43 6.14
N LYS A 132 -14.98 3.50 6.21
CA LYS A 132 -15.48 4.05 7.46
C LYS A 132 -16.91 3.63 7.74
#